data_cc3c8572b1c35db8f3a2c16f29422148
#
_entry.id   cc3c8572b1c35db8f3a2c16f29422148
#
_cell.length_a   1.000
_cell.length_b   1.000
_cell.length_c   1.000
_cell.angle_alpha   90.00
_cell.angle_beta   90.00
_cell.angle_gamma   90.00
#
_symmetry.space_group_name_H-M   'P 1'
#
loop_
_entity.id
_entity.type
_entity.pdbx_description
1 polymer ?
#
loop_
_entity_poly.entity_id
_entity_poly.type
_entity_poly.pdbx_seq_one_letter_code
_entity_poly.pdbx_strand_id
1 'polypeptide(L)'
;MSLTTIILAAGKSTRMLSLKSKLLFKISGEHIIEHVYRAAKSINSKNIICVLSNSSQQLKDFIQKNKVKSVDQKNPCGTADAVKTAISSMPVNKNNKILILCGDVPFISPVTLKKMILKLDNSDLCLGTYIQENPTGYGRIIRNNKKIVGIIEEKDANGKIKKINEINTGIICVNEGVLRKFIGKIKNNNKQKEYYLTDIIKLLSDNDYKISSYTIKNDIETMGINSKKDLVDLERKLLIKKANDLLNKGVLIRDVMRTDIKGDLKVQKDVEIDINCIFEDKVTIGSNTTIGHNCYLNRCKIGKNVHIKPNTIIFGATIGDNCIVGPYARIRPGTVLKNDAQVGNFVEVKNSTIGSRTKINHLSYIGDAELGADINVGAGCITCNYDGEKKYKTIIEANSFIGSGTRLVAPVKIGKGSYIAAGSTVTKDTPGGGSLTIARSKQVSIPRWKSKATKGKK
;
A
#
# COMPACT_ATOMS: atom_id res chain seq x y z
N MET A 1 20.34 1.57 -27.72
CA MET A 1 19.56 0.34 -27.96
C MET A 1 18.17 0.52 -27.35
N SER A 2 17.12 0.05 -28.01
CA SER A 2 15.77 0.10 -27.42
C SER A 2 15.53 -1.11 -26.51
N LEU A 3 14.66 -0.91 -25.50
CA LEU A 3 14.21 -1.96 -24.59
C LEU A 3 12.70 -2.08 -24.65
N THR A 4 12.21 -3.30 -24.81
CA THR A 4 10.78 -3.63 -24.71
C THR A 4 10.60 -4.64 -23.58
N THR A 5 9.66 -4.38 -22.67
CA THR A 5 9.30 -5.31 -21.61
C THR A 5 8.00 -6.02 -21.96
N ILE A 6 7.99 -7.34 -21.87
CA ILE A 6 6.82 -8.20 -21.99
C ILE A 6 6.46 -8.71 -20.61
N ILE A 7 5.23 -8.44 -20.16
CA ILE A 7 4.71 -8.92 -18.86
C ILE A 7 3.71 -10.05 -19.14
N LEU A 8 4.03 -11.25 -18.65
CA LEU A 8 3.19 -12.43 -18.80
C LEU A 8 2.07 -12.42 -17.74
N ALA A 9 0.85 -12.16 -18.17
CA ALA A 9 -0.32 -11.97 -17.31
C ALA A 9 -1.52 -12.86 -17.68
N ALA A 10 -1.32 -13.87 -18.54
CA ALA A 10 -2.36 -14.73 -19.08
C ALA A 10 -2.70 -15.97 -18.24
N GLY A 11 -2.05 -16.18 -17.09
CA GLY A 11 -2.23 -17.37 -16.25
C GLY A 11 -3.63 -17.49 -15.62
N LYS A 12 -4.21 -18.71 -15.60
CA LYS A 12 -5.58 -18.99 -15.15
C LYS A 12 -5.84 -18.82 -13.63
N SER A 13 -4.83 -18.61 -12.81
CA SER A 13 -4.95 -18.34 -11.35
C SER A 13 -5.74 -19.38 -10.53
N THR A 14 -5.83 -20.63 -10.97
CA THR A 14 -6.70 -21.67 -10.36
C THR A 14 -6.40 -21.93 -8.88
N ARG A 15 -5.13 -21.88 -8.49
CA ARG A 15 -4.67 -22.09 -7.09
C ARG A 15 -5.08 -20.97 -6.12
N MET A 16 -5.53 -19.82 -6.62
CA MET A 16 -6.05 -18.73 -5.78
C MET A 16 -7.45 -19.00 -5.25
N LEU A 17 -8.16 -20.00 -5.80
CA LEU A 17 -9.56 -20.30 -5.44
C LEU A 17 -10.42 -19.01 -5.38
N SER A 18 -10.39 -18.23 -6.45
CA SER A 18 -11.04 -16.93 -6.55
C SER A 18 -11.50 -16.65 -7.98
N LEU A 19 -12.64 -15.99 -8.13
CA LEU A 19 -13.11 -15.44 -9.41
C LEU A 19 -12.27 -14.23 -9.87
N LYS A 20 -11.61 -13.57 -8.93
CA LYS A 20 -10.73 -12.43 -9.21
C LYS A 20 -9.38 -12.92 -9.70
N SER A 21 -8.83 -12.29 -10.76
CA SER A 21 -7.46 -12.55 -11.20
C SER A 21 -6.47 -12.36 -10.06
N LYS A 22 -5.50 -13.28 -9.90
CA LYS A 22 -4.45 -13.18 -8.88
C LYS A 22 -3.68 -11.86 -8.96
N LEU A 23 -3.50 -11.32 -10.14
CA LEU A 23 -2.74 -10.10 -10.40
C LEU A 23 -3.43 -8.83 -9.85
N LEU A 24 -4.72 -8.91 -9.55
CA LEU A 24 -5.51 -7.83 -8.96
C LEU A 24 -5.64 -7.92 -7.43
N PHE A 25 -5.06 -8.95 -6.80
CA PHE A 25 -4.90 -8.92 -5.35
C PHE A 25 -3.89 -7.84 -4.97
N LYS A 26 -4.13 -7.20 -3.83
CA LYS A 26 -3.22 -6.20 -3.30
C LYS A 26 -2.15 -6.84 -2.42
N ILE A 27 -0.94 -6.36 -2.54
CA ILE A 27 0.18 -6.63 -1.67
C ILE A 27 0.86 -5.31 -1.33
N SER A 28 1.05 -5.02 -0.05
CA SER A 28 1.60 -3.75 0.41
C SER A 28 0.87 -2.51 -0.17
N GLY A 29 -0.48 -2.60 -0.26
CA GLY A 29 -1.36 -1.49 -0.66
C GLY A 29 -1.66 -1.40 -2.16
N GLU A 30 -0.88 -2.05 -3.05
CA GLU A 30 -1.02 -1.97 -4.50
C GLU A 30 -1.28 -3.34 -5.14
N HIS A 31 -1.86 -3.36 -6.34
CA HIS A 31 -2.07 -4.62 -7.07
C HIS A 31 -0.75 -5.28 -7.47
N ILE A 32 -0.72 -6.61 -7.46
CA ILE A 32 0.47 -7.40 -7.85
C ILE A 32 1.03 -6.92 -9.20
N ILE A 33 0.18 -6.74 -10.20
CA ILE A 33 0.59 -6.29 -11.55
C ILE A 33 1.17 -4.87 -11.56
N GLU A 34 0.74 -3.98 -10.65
CA GLU A 34 1.26 -2.61 -10.56
C GLU A 34 2.74 -2.58 -10.17
N HIS A 35 3.14 -3.44 -9.24
CA HIS A 35 4.54 -3.57 -8.85
C HIS A 35 5.42 -3.96 -10.05
N VAL A 36 5.02 -4.98 -10.83
CA VAL A 36 5.76 -5.43 -12.01
C VAL A 36 5.81 -4.33 -13.07
N TYR A 37 4.67 -3.68 -13.34
CA TYR A 37 4.60 -2.58 -14.29
C TYR A 37 5.50 -1.41 -13.89
N ARG A 38 5.52 -1.04 -12.61
CA ARG A 38 6.39 0.02 -12.09
C ARG A 38 7.87 -0.34 -12.21
N ALA A 39 8.24 -1.59 -11.91
CA ALA A 39 9.61 -2.06 -12.11
C ALA A 39 10.04 -1.92 -13.60
N ALA A 40 9.19 -2.35 -14.54
CA ALA A 40 9.43 -2.20 -15.97
C ALA A 40 9.55 -0.72 -16.41
N LYS A 41 8.70 0.16 -15.87
CA LYS A 41 8.72 1.60 -16.17
C LYS A 41 9.99 2.28 -15.64
N SER A 42 10.47 1.88 -14.48
CA SER A 42 11.64 2.49 -13.81
C SER A 42 12.98 2.20 -14.48
N ILE A 43 13.04 1.23 -15.38
CA ILE A 43 14.23 0.92 -16.20
C ILE A 43 14.18 1.56 -17.60
N ASN A 44 13.25 2.50 -17.82
CA ASN A 44 13.05 3.22 -19.06
C ASN A 44 12.73 2.31 -20.27
N SER A 45 11.92 1.26 -20.06
CA SER A 45 11.39 0.46 -21.17
C SER A 45 10.60 1.35 -22.13
N LYS A 46 11.03 1.39 -23.41
CA LYS A 46 10.37 2.18 -24.47
C LYS A 46 8.94 1.70 -24.69
N ASN A 47 8.75 0.38 -24.66
CA ASN A 47 7.45 -0.26 -24.78
C ASN A 47 7.26 -1.26 -23.63
N ILE A 48 6.06 -1.28 -23.05
CA ILE A 48 5.63 -2.31 -22.09
C ILE A 48 4.37 -2.94 -22.65
N ILE A 49 4.40 -4.27 -22.84
CA ILE A 49 3.30 -5.05 -23.41
C ILE A 49 2.86 -6.09 -22.38
N CYS A 50 1.60 -6.04 -21.97
CA CYS A 50 0.99 -7.07 -21.12
C CYS A 50 0.31 -8.12 -21.99
N VAL A 51 0.66 -9.39 -21.78
CA VAL A 51 -0.03 -10.52 -22.42
C VAL A 51 -1.14 -10.98 -21.50
N LEU A 52 -2.38 -10.84 -21.95
CA LEU A 52 -3.59 -11.16 -21.19
C LEU A 52 -4.25 -12.43 -21.73
N SER A 53 -5.16 -13.01 -20.96
CA SER A 53 -6.08 -14.05 -21.43
C SER A 53 -7.51 -13.49 -21.53
N ASN A 54 -8.32 -14.08 -22.40
CA ASN A 54 -9.72 -13.68 -22.63
C ASN A 54 -10.61 -13.78 -21.36
N SER A 55 -10.16 -14.47 -20.32
CA SER A 55 -10.94 -14.76 -19.12
C SER A 55 -10.90 -13.65 -18.05
N SER A 56 -10.17 -12.55 -18.23
CA SER A 56 -9.96 -11.55 -17.18
C SER A 56 -10.34 -10.13 -17.60
N GLN A 57 -11.66 -9.88 -17.73
CA GLN A 57 -12.15 -8.53 -18.08
C GLN A 57 -11.66 -7.46 -17.07
N GLN A 58 -11.72 -7.76 -15.76
CA GLN A 58 -11.24 -6.85 -14.72
C GLN A 58 -9.76 -6.46 -14.89
N LEU A 59 -8.92 -7.39 -15.34
CA LEU A 59 -7.51 -7.09 -15.60
C LEU A 59 -7.35 -6.24 -16.87
N LYS A 60 -8.17 -6.48 -17.89
CA LYS A 60 -8.20 -5.63 -19.10
C LYS A 60 -8.59 -4.20 -18.77
N ASP A 61 -9.64 -4.00 -17.98
CA ASP A 61 -10.10 -2.68 -17.56
C ASP A 61 -9.00 -1.93 -16.79
N PHE A 62 -8.30 -2.64 -15.87
CA PHE A 62 -7.18 -2.08 -15.13
C PHE A 62 -6.03 -1.65 -16.06
N ILE A 63 -5.62 -2.51 -17.01
CA ILE A 63 -4.55 -2.26 -17.96
C ILE A 63 -4.90 -1.08 -18.87
N GLN A 64 -6.13 -1.03 -19.38
CA GLN A 64 -6.63 0.06 -20.22
C GLN A 64 -6.66 1.39 -19.48
N LYS A 65 -7.15 1.40 -18.24
CA LYS A 65 -7.16 2.59 -17.36
C LYS A 65 -5.76 3.17 -17.17
N ASN A 66 -4.74 2.32 -17.08
CA ASN A 66 -3.34 2.72 -16.94
C ASN A 66 -2.62 2.95 -18.28
N LYS A 67 -3.34 2.89 -19.42
CA LYS A 67 -2.80 3.10 -20.79
C LYS A 67 -1.62 2.18 -21.12
N VAL A 68 -1.65 0.93 -20.64
CA VAL A 68 -0.64 -0.07 -20.94
C VAL A 68 -1.04 -0.81 -22.22
N LYS A 69 -0.08 -1.00 -23.13
CA LYS A 69 -0.32 -1.83 -24.34
C LYS A 69 -0.56 -3.27 -23.92
N SER A 70 -1.62 -3.89 -24.44
CA SER A 70 -1.92 -5.29 -24.16
C SER A 70 -2.20 -6.07 -25.44
N VAL A 71 -1.96 -7.38 -25.37
CA VAL A 71 -2.30 -8.36 -26.40
C VAL A 71 -2.99 -9.54 -25.74
N ASP A 72 -3.99 -10.09 -26.42
CA ASP A 72 -4.74 -11.23 -25.91
C ASP A 72 -4.17 -12.55 -26.46
N GLN A 73 -3.76 -13.44 -25.55
CA GLN A 73 -3.48 -14.83 -25.85
C GLN A 73 -4.82 -15.58 -25.92
N LYS A 74 -5.32 -15.84 -27.14
CA LYS A 74 -6.66 -16.45 -27.34
C LYS A 74 -6.78 -17.82 -26.65
N ASN A 75 -5.80 -18.69 -26.86
CA ASN A 75 -5.72 -20.01 -26.24
C ASN A 75 -4.40 -20.10 -25.45
N PRO A 76 -4.41 -20.01 -24.11
CA PRO A 76 -3.18 -20.08 -23.32
C PRO A 76 -2.55 -21.48 -23.41
N CYS A 77 -1.57 -21.63 -24.29
CA CYS A 77 -0.85 -22.89 -24.54
C CYS A 77 0.58 -22.90 -23.96
N GLY A 78 0.88 -22.01 -23.04
CA GLY A 78 2.18 -21.92 -22.36
C GLY A 78 2.86 -20.55 -22.49
N THR A 79 4.00 -20.39 -21.81
CA THR A 79 4.73 -19.12 -21.70
C THR A 79 5.41 -18.70 -23.01
N ALA A 80 5.88 -19.65 -23.83
CA ALA A 80 6.44 -19.33 -25.14
C ALA A 80 5.39 -18.79 -26.12
N ASP A 81 4.18 -19.35 -26.09
CA ASP A 81 3.07 -18.88 -26.91
C ASP A 81 2.65 -17.46 -26.52
N ALA A 82 2.64 -17.13 -25.24
CA ALA A 82 2.40 -15.79 -24.75
C ALA A 82 3.45 -14.79 -25.27
N VAL A 83 4.74 -15.14 -25.19
CA VAL A 83 5.82 -14.30 -25.74
C VAL A 83 5.71 -14.17 -27.26
N LYS A 84 5.41 -15.25 -27.99
CA LYS A 84 5.20 -15.23 -29.43
C LYS A 84 4.07 -14.28 -29.82
N THR A 85 2.96 -14.30 -29.09
CA THR A 85 1.83 -13.36 -29.28
C THR A 85 2.27 -11.91 -29.11
N ALA A 86 3.06 -11.62 -28.08
CA ALA A 86 3.56 -10.27 -27.81
C ALA A 86 4.49 -9.77 -28.92
N ILE A 87 5.51 -10.56 -29.31
CA ILE A 87 6.46 -10.13 -30.36
C ILE A 87 5.84 -10.02 -31.73
N SER A 88 4.78 -10.78 -32.04
CA SER A 88 4.04 -10.67 -33.30
C SER A 88 3.24 -9.36 -33.39
N SER A 89 2.90 -8.72 -32.29
CA SER A 89 2.17 -7.45 -32.21
C SER A 89 3.04 -6.20 -32.38
N MET A 90 4.33 -6.37 -32.56
CA MET A 90 5.29 -5.28 -32.64
C MET A 90 6.17 -5.38 -33.90
N PRO A 91 6.61 -4.23 -34.45
CA PRO A 91 7.51 -4.24 -35.61
C PRO A 91 8.84 -4.91 -35.24
N VAL A 92 9.47 -5.53 -36.24
CA VAL A 92 10.76 -6.20 -36.08
C VAL A 92 11.85 -5.17 -35.90
N ASN A 93 12.63 -5.32 -34.84
CA ASN A 93 13.82 -4.50 -34.57
C ASN A 93 14.96 -5.37 -34.01
N LYS A 94 15.87 -5.78 -34.87
CA LYS A 94 16.99 -6.66 -34.48
C LYS A 94 17.90 -6.09 -33.40
N ASN A 95 17.94 -4.76 -33.24
CA ASN A 95 18.76 -4.06 -32.25
C ASN A 95 18.00 -3.82 -30.91
N ASN A 96 16.80 -4.37 -30.77
CA ASN A 96 15.99 -4.24 -29.57
C ASN A 96 16.31 -5.37 -28.58
N LYS A 97 16.32 -5.02 -27.29
CA LYS A 97 16.38 -5.98 -26.19
C LYS A 97 14.97 -6.25 -25.68
N ILE A 98 14.65 -7.51 -25.44
CA ILE A 98 13.38 -7.93 -24.87
C ILE A 98 13.63 -8.39 -23.45
N LEU A 99 12.93 -7.76 -22.49
CA LEU A 99 12.86 -8.21 -21.11
C LEU A 99 11.50 -8.89 -20.90
N ILE A 100 11.51 -10.11 -20.42
CA ILE A 100 10.32 -10.91 -20.11
C ILE A 100 10.20 -11.03 -18.60
N LEU A 101 9.05 -10.60 -18.07
CA LEU A 101 8.71 -10.63 -16.65
C LEU A 101 7.44 -11.44 -16.43
N CYS A 102 7.41 -12.20 -15.34
CA CYS A 102 6.19 -12.84 -14.86
C CYS A 102 5.34 -11.82 -14.09
N GLY A 103 4.07 -11.67 -14.46
CA GLY A 103 3.14 -10.73 -13.83
C GLY A 103 2.86 -11.01 -12.35
N ASP A 104 3.21 -12.18 -11.87
CA ASP A 104 3.01 -12.66 -10.50
C ASP A 104 4.28 -12.61 -9.62
N VAL A 105 5.39 -12.05 -10.12
CA VAL A 105 6.64 -11.80 -9.37
C VAL A 105 6.78 -10.30 -9.10
N PRO A 106 6.12 -9.75 -8.06
CA PRO A 106 5.88 -8.32 -7.92
C PRO A 106 7.12 -7.50 -7.55
N PHE A 107 8.10 -8.08 -6.86
CA PHE A 107 9.14 -7.30 -6.18
C PHE A 107 10.52 -7.37 -6.81
N ILE A 108 10.59 -7.71 -8.10
CA ILE A 108 11.87 -7.59 -8.83
C ILE A 108 12.38 -6.16 -8.82
N SER A 109 13.62 -5.96 -8.42
CA SER A 109 14.19 -4.63 -8.30
C SER A 109 14.67 -4.06 -9.64
N PRO A 110 14.51 -2.74 -9.86
CA PRO A 110 15.10 -2.07 -11.02
C PRO A 110 16.61 -2.25 -11.13
N VAL A 111 17.31 -2.36 -10.01
CA VAL A 111 18.76 -2.57 -9.97
C VAL A 111 19.12 -3.94 -10.54
N THR A 112 18.41 -4.99 -10.14
CA THR A 112 18.57 -6.34 -10.67
C THR A 112 18.30 -6.38 -12.19
N LEU A 113 17.19 -5.77 -12.62
CA LEU A 113 16.84 -5.71 -14.04
C LEU A 113 17.92 -4.99 -14.87
N LYS A 114 18.43 -3.85 -14.42
CA LYS A 114 19.51 -3.13 -15.10
C LYS A 114 20.78 -3.98 -15.21
N LYS A 115 21.17 -4.72 -14.16
CA LYS A 115 22.31 -5.61 -14.18
C LYS A 115 22.15 -6.76 -15.18
N MET A 116 20.95 -7.32 -15.30
CA MET A 116 20.64 -8.35 -16.31
C MET A 116 20.74 -7.79 -17.74
N ILE A 117 20.20 -6.59 -17.97
CA ILE A 117 20.26 -5.92 -19.28
C ILE A 117 21.71 -5.61 -19.69
N LEU A 118 22.56 -5.19 -18.76
CA LEU A 118 24.00 -4.97 -19.00
C LEU A 118 24.73 -6.28 -19.35
N LYS A 119 24.39 -7.40 -18.70
CA LYS A 119 24.98 -8.71 -19.04
C LYS A 119 24.62 -9.17 -20.46
N LEU A 120 23.51 -8.71 -21.00
CA LEU A 120 23.12 -9.02 -22.38
C LEU A 120 24.03 -8.35 -23.42
N ASP A 121 24.79 -7.31 -23.06
CA ASP A 121 25.75 -6.68 -24.00
C ASP A 121 26.87 -7.64 -24.46
N ASN A 122 27.15 -8.67 -23.66
CA ASN A 122 28.17 -9.69 -23.92
C ASN A 122 27.57 -11.09 -24.09
N SER A 123 26.26 -11.22 -24.33
CA SER A 123 25.57 -12.51 -24.50
C SER A 123 24.33 -12.35 -25.36
N ASP A 124 23.74 -13.45 -25.82
CA ASP A 124 22.53 -13.48 -26.62
C ASP A 124 21.28 -13.51 -25.77
N LEU A 125 21.41 -14.12 -24.57
CA LEU A 125 20.36 -14.23 -23.56
C LEU A 125 20.98 -14.14 -22.17
N CYS A 126 20.34 -13.40 -21.26
CA CYS A 126 20.65 -13.37 -19.83
C CYS A 126 19.45 -13.88 -19.02
N LEU A 127 19.68 -14.91 -18.21
CA LEU A 127 18.70 -15.56 -17.36
C LEU A 127 18.82 -15.08 -15.91
N GLY A 128 17.71 -14.71 -15.27
CA GLY A 128 17.65 -14.51 -13.83
C GLY A 128 17.61 -15.86 -13.11
N THR A 129 18.59 -16.13 -12.26
CA THR A 129 18.64 -17.35 -11.43
C THR A 129 18.64 -17.00 -9.95
N TYR A 130 18.27 -17.94 -9.10
CA TYR A 130 18.35 -17.81 -7.65
C TYR A 130 18.76 -19.15 -7.02
N ILE A 131 19.52 -19.13 -5.92
CA ILE A 131 19.86 -20.31 -5.14
C ILE A 131 18.82 -20.46 -4.03
N GLN A 132 17.94 -21.43 -4.17
CA GLN A 132 16.80 -21.66 -3.27
C GLN A 132 17.06 -22.88 -2.39
N GLU A 133 16.90 -22.77 -1.06
CA GLU A 133 17.05 -23.90 -0.15
C GLU A 133 16.02 -24.98 -0.42
N ASN A 134 14.75 -24.59 -0.57
CA ASN A 134 13.68 -25.47 -1.00
C ASN A 134 13.21 -25.12 -2.41
N PRO A 135 13.76 -25.75 -3.45
CA PRO A 135 13.49 -25.40 -4.84
C PRO A 135 12.18 -25.99 -5.38
N THR A 136 11.37 -26.63 -4.56
CA THR A 136 10.11 -27.27 -4.97
C THR A 136 9.18 -26.31 -5.71
N GLY A 137 8.69 -26.72 -6.86
CA GLY A 137 7.77 -25.95 -7.70
C GLY A 137 8.43 -25.04 -8.74
N TYR A 138 9.77 -24.92 -8.75
CA TYR A 138 10.51 -24.12 -9.72
C TYR A 138 11.19 -24.97 -10.79
N GLY A 139 11.47 -24.41 -11.95
CA GLY A 139 12.37 -24.99 -12.95
C GLY A 139 13.82 -24.99 -12.47
N ARG A 140 14.56 -26.06 -12.75
CA ARG A 140 15.97 -26.22 -12.36
C ARG A 140 16.90 -25.83 -13.47
N ILE A 141 17.96 -25.07 -13.14
CA ILE A 141 19.01 -24.68 -14.09
C ILE A 141 19.97 -25.86 -14.27
N ILE A 142 20.11 -26.34 -15.49
CA ILE A 142 21.04 -27.40 -15.84
C ILE A 142 22.33 -26.76 -16.38
N ARG A 143 23.46 -27.15 -15.77
CA ARG A 143 24.78 -26.69 -16.17
C ARG A 143 25.67 -27.84 -16.61
N ASN A 144 26.46 -27.58 -17.63
CA ASN A 144 27.59 -28.41 -18.02
C ASN A 144 28.87 -27.52 -17.98
N ASN A 145 29.84 -27.86 -17.14
CA ASN A 145 31.09 -27.11 -16.96
C ASN A 145 30.86 -25.56 -16.82
N LYS A 146 29.98 -25.14 -15.92
CA LYS A 146 29.56 -23.75 -15.67
C LYS A 146 28.67 -23.12 -16.76
N LYS A 147 28.57 -23.70 -17.97
CA LYS A 147 27.66 -23.22 -19.02
C LYS A 147 26.24 -23.67 -18.74
N ILE A 148 25.26 -22.82 -18.97
CA ILE A 148 23.85 -23.18 -18.88
C ILE A 148 23.48 -23.91 -20.18
N VAL A 149 22.97 -25.15 -20.04
CA VAL A 149 22.59 -26.00 -21.17
C VAL A 149 21.09 -26.26 -21.25
N GLY A 150 20.32 -25.94 -20.21
CA GLY A 150 18.88 -26.11 -20.23
C GLY A 150 18.24 -25.72 -18.92
N ILE A 151 16.89 -25.75 -18.93
CA ILE A 151 16.05 -25.64 -17.75
C ILE A 151 15.10 -26.82 -17.79
N ILE A 152 14.89 -27.48 -16.65
CA ILE A 152 13.91 -28.57 -16.52
C ILE A 152 12.86 -28.15 -15.49
N GLU A 153 11.61 -28.09 -15.92
CA GLU A 153 10.49 -27.73 -15.07
C GLU A 153 10.22 -28.80 -13.99
N GLU A 154 9.70 -28.39 -12.83
CA GLU A 154 9.46 -29.26 -11.68
C GLU A 154 8.74 -30.56 -12.04
N LYS A 155 7.71 -30.48 -12.91
CA LYS A 155 6.89 -31.64 -13.29
C LYS A 155 7.62 -32.66 -14.16
N ASP A 156 8.65 -32.20 -14.88
CA ASP A 156 9.46 -33.01 -15.79
C ASP A 156 10.77 -33.47 -15.14
N ALA A 157 11.10 -32.93 -13.95
CA ALA A 157 12.33 -33.22 -13.22
C ALA A 157 12.28 -34.63 -12.55
N ASN A 158 13.39 -35.38 -12.70
CA ASN A 158 13.64 -36.60 -11.96
C ASN A 158 14.27 -36.34 -10.59
N GLY A 159 14.48 -37.40 -9.78
CA GLY A 159 14.99 -37.25 -8.41
C GLY A 159 16.37 -36.59 -8.29
N LYS A 160 17.27 -36.76 -9.28
CA LYS A 160 18.57 -36.09 -9.29
C LYS A 160 18.44 -34.60 -9.60
N ILE A 161 17.59 -34.25 -10.57
CA ILE A 161 17.36 -32.86 -11.00
C ILE A 161 16.65 -32.06 -9.89
N LYS A 162 15.70 -32.67 -9.18
CA LYS A 162 14.98 -32.05 -8.06
C LYS A 162 15.90 -31.58 -6.92
N LYS A 163 17.09 -32.17 -6.78
CA LYS A 163 18.11 -31.78 -5.77
C LYS A 163 18.91 -30.53 -6.15
N ILE A 164 18.77 -30.03 -7.37
CA ILE A 164 19.46 -28.81 -7.82
C ILE A 164 18.80 -27.60 -7.15
N ASN A 165 19.60 -26.79 -6.44
CA ASN A 165 19.11 -25.61 -5.73
C ASN A 165 19.10 -24.35 -6.60
N GLU A 166 19.77 -24.34 -7.75
CA GLU A 166 19.70 -23.21 -8.68
C GLU A 166 18.41 -23.27 -9.50
N ILE A 167 17.54 -22.28 -9.28
CA ILE A 167 16.22 -22.21 -9.88
C ILE A 167 16.12 -21.15 -10.96
N ASN A 168 15.22 -21.36 -11.90
CA ASN A 168 14.75 -20.36 -12.85
C ASN A 168 13.76 -19.40 -12.17
N THR A 169 14.00 -18.10 -12.26
CA THR A 169 13.11 -17.07 -11.71
C THR A 169 12.00 -16.65 -12.67
N GLY A 170 12.02 -17.14 -13.90
CA GLY A 170 11.11 -16.69 -14.97
C GLY A 170 11.46 -15.33 -15.58
N ILE A 171 12.55 -14.70 -15.14
CA ILE A 171 13.01 -13.41 -15.66
C ILE A 171 14.07 -13.65 -16.73
N ILE A 172 13.78 -13.20 -17.94
CA ILE A 172 14.66 -13.41 -19.12
C ILE A 172 14.89 -12.09 -19.81
N CYS A 173 16.15 -11.78 -20.12
CA CYS A 173 16.51 -10.72 -21.04
C CYS A 173 17.18 -11.33 -22.29
N VAL A 174 16.70 -10.99 -23.49
CA VAL A 174 17.16 -11.62 -24.74
C VAL A 174 17.16 -10.64 -25.90
N ASN A 175 18.09 -10.78 -26.85
CA ASN A 175 18.11 -10.02 -28.10
C ASN A 175 16.89 -10.39 -28.95
N GLU A 176 16.12 -9.40 -29.46
CA GLU A 176 14.91 -9.64 -30.22
C GLU A 176 15.13 -10.51 -31.44
N GLY A 177 16.23 -10.30 -32.19
CA GLY A 177 16.57 -11.11 -33.36
C GLY A 177 16.75 -12.59 -33.01
N VAL A 178 17.39 -12.87 -31.88
CA VAL A 178 17.61 -14.24 -31.36
C VAL A 178 16.28 -14.84 -30.92
N LEU A 179 15.48 -14.10 -30.17
CA LEU A 179 14.17 -14.56 -29.70
C LEU A 179 13.27 -14.93 -30.89
N ARG A 180 13.12 -14.06 -31.88
CA ARG A 180 12.29 -14.32 -33.07
C ARG A 180 12.76 -15.54 -33.87
N LYS A 181 14.08 -15.79 -33.94
CA LYS A 181 14.66 -16.94 -34.67
C LYS A 181 14.29 -18.28 -34.03
N PHE A 182 14.17 -18.33 -32.71
CA PHE A 182 13.99 -19.58 -31.96
C PHE A 182 12.63 -19.81 -31.34
N ILE A 183 11.84 -18.76 -31.05
CA ILE A 183 10.56 -18.91 -30.35
C ILE A 183 9.57 -19.83 -31.07
N GLY A 184 9.56 -19.78 -32.43
CA GLY A 184 8.71 -20.65 -33.26
C GLY A 184 9.17 -22.12 -33.35
N LYS A 185 10.39 -22.43 -32.86
CA LYS A 185 10.94 -23.79 -32.86
C LYS A 185 10.68 -24.56 -31.58
N ILE A 186 10.13 -23.91 -30.57
CA ILE A 186 9.76 -24.53 -29.29
C ILE A 186 8.62 -25.51 -29.51
N LYS A 187 8.76 -26.72 -28.98
CA LYS A 187 7.78 -27.80 -29.05
C LYS A 187 7.06 -27.96 -27.70
N ASN A 188 5.93 -28.63 -27.68
CA ASN A 188 5.14 -28.93 -26.48
C ASN A 188 5.26 -30.38 -26.01
N ASN A 189 6.42 -31.01 -26.26
CA ASN A 189 6.69 -32.40 -25.89
C ASN A 189 7.09 -32.50 -24.41
N ASN A 190 6.20 -32.11 -23.50
CA ASN A 190 6.36 -32.18 -22.06
C ASN A 190 5.08 -32.71 -21.39
N LYS A 191 5.12 -33.02 -20.10
CA LYS A 191 3.98 -33.59 -19.36
C LYS A 191 2.72 -32.72 -19.39
N GLN A 192 2.85 -31.40 -19.53
CA GLN A 192 1.73 -30.48 -19.56
C GLN A 192 1.22 -30.19 -20.98
N LYS A 193 1.92 -30.63 -22.03
CA LYS A 193 1.65 -30.31 -23.44
C LYS A 193 1.59 -28.81 -23.69
N GLU A 194 2.42 -28.02 -23.00
CA GLU A 194 2.53 -26.57 -23.09
C GLU A 194 3.82 -26.15 -23.80
N TYR A 195 3.82 -25.03 -24.49
CA TYR A 195 5.02 -24.41 -25.05
C TYR A 195 5.77 -23.67 -23.96
N TYR A 196 6.78 -24.30 -23.36
CA TYR A 196 7.58 -23.70 -22.32
C TYR A 196 8.61 -22.72 -22.88
N LEU A 197 8.60 -21.48 -22.43
CA LEU A 197 9.63 -20.51 -22.81
C LEU A 197 11.04 -20.97 -22.38
N THR A 198 11.14 -21.73 -21.32
CA THR A 198 12.40 -22.28 -20.81
C THR A 198 13.10 -23.22 -21.77
N ASP A 199 12.39 -23.84 -22.72
CA ASP A 199 12.97 -24.69 -23.76
C ASP A 199 13.85 -23.89 -24.75
N ILE A 200 13.69 -22.57 -24.83
CA ILE A 200 14.57 -21.70 -25.66
C ILE A 200 16.04 -21.84 -25.21
N ILE A 201 16.28 -22.06 -23.90
CA ILE A 201 17.63 -22.18 -23.36
C ILE A 201 18.36 -23.36 -23.97
N LYS A 202 17.70 -24.52 -24.08
CA LYS A 202 18.27 -25.70 -24.74
C LYS A 202 18.52 -25.43 -26.21
N LEU A 203 17.53 -24.85 -26.93
CA LEU A 203 17.65 -24.53 -28.35
C LEU A 203 18.83 -23.58 -28.61
N LEU A 204 19.05 -22.61 -27.76
CA LEU A 204 20.20 -21.68 -27.87
C LEU A 204 21.53 -22.38 -27.57
N SER A 205 21.57 -23.19 -26.51
CA SER A 205 22.78 -23.97 -26.16
C SER A 205 23.17 -24.94 -27.27
N ASP A 206 22.21 -25.66 -27.84
CA ASP A 206 22.44 -26.64 -28.92
C ASP A 206 22.89 -25.97 -30.25
N ASN A 207 22.76 -24.64 -30.37
CA ASN A 207 23.19 -23.84 -31.52
C ASN A 207 24.33 -22.85 -31.17
N ASP A 208 25.09 -23.10 -30.13
CA ASP A 208 26.29 -22.33 -29.70
C ASP A 208 26.06 -20.84 -29.40
N TYR A 209 24.81 -20.44 -29.09
CA TYR A 209 24.52 -19.09 -28.64
C TYR A 209 24.99 -18.87 -27.21
N LYS A 210 25.47 -17.64 -26.92
CA LYS A 210 26.02 -17.30 -25.62
C LYS A 210 24.93 -16.98 -24.59
N ILE A 211 24.75 -17.88 -23.63
CA ILE A 211 23.81 -17.73 -22.53
C ILE A 211 24.54 -17.29 -21.26
N SER A 212 24.17 -16.16 -20.70
CA SER A 212 24.65 -15.67 -19.39
C SER A 212 23.55 -15.82 -18.32
N SER A 213 23.96 -15.72 -17.05
CA SER A 213 23.01 -15.65 -15.93
C SER A 213 23.36 -14.53 -14.96
N TYR A 214 22.35 -14.02 -14.29
CA TYR A 214 22.50 -13.16 -13.14
C TYR A 214 21.83 -13.83 -11.94
N THR A 215 22.64 -14.23 -10.95
CA THR A 215 22.14 -14.80 -9.72
C THR A 215 21.61 -13.68 -8.82
N ILE A 216 20.32 -13.63 -8.62
CA ILE A 216 19.61 -12.68 -7.76
C ILE A 216 19.96 -13.01 -6.32
N LYS A 217 20.19 -12.00 -5.49
CA LYS A 217 20.63 -12.21 -4.09
C LYS A 217 19.49 -12.15 -3.08
N ASN A 218 18.38 -11.47 -3.41
CA ASN A 218 17.28 -11.24 -2.51
C ASN A 218 16.10 -12.16 -2.88
N ASP A 219 15.68 -13.02 -1.97
CA ASP A 219 14.60 -13.98 -2.17
C ASP A 219 13.27 -13.32 -2.51
N ILE A 220 12.95 -12.18 -1.90
CA ILE A 220 11.72 -11.41 -2.16
C ILE A 220 11.58 -11.06 -3.65
N GLU A 221 12.69 -10.84 -4.35
CA GLU A 221 12.69 -10.48 -5.79
C GLU A 221 12.29 -11.66 -6.69
N THR A 222 12.36 -12.88 -6.20
CA THR A 222 12.14 -14.10 -7.01
C THR A 222 10.87 -14.83 -6.65
N MET A 223 10.22 -14.45 -5.57
CA MET A 223 8.99 -15.10 -5.10
C MET A 223 7.79 -14.77 -5.98
N GLY A 224 7.21 -15.79 -6.58
CA GLY A 224 5.96 -15.71 -7.34
C GLY A 224 4.73 -15.99 -6.47
N ILE A 225 3.64 -15.28 -6.72
CA ILE A 225 2.36 -15.45 -6.03
C ILE A 225 1.46 -16.37 -6.86
N ASN A 226 1.19 -17.55 -6.36
CA ASN A 226 0.33 -18.54 -7.02
C ASN A 226 -0.89 -18.94 -6.17
N SER A 227 -0.81 -18.76 -4.86
CA SER A 227 -1.86 -19.06 -3.90
C SER A 227 -2.04 -17.89 -2.92
N LYS A 228 -3.14 -17.90 -2.16
CA LYS A 228 -3.35 -16.93 -1.06
C LYS A 228 -2.29 -17.07 0.03
N LYS A 229 -1.76 -18.27 0.22
CA LYS A 229 -0.66 -18.50 1.16
C LYS A 229 0.60 -17.79 0.69
N ASP A 230 0.99 -17.94 -0.58
CA ASP A 230 2.17 -17.24 -1.13
C ASP A 230 2.03 -15.73 -0.99
N LEU A 231 0.81 -15.20 -1.21
CA LEU A 231 0.53 -13.78 -1.05
C LEU A 231 0.81 -13.31 0.38
N VAL A 232 0.27 -14.01 1.38
CA VAL A 232 0.43 -13.66 2.81
C VAL A 232 1.89 -13.81 3.24
N ASP A 233 2.54 -14.90 2.85
CA ASP A 233 3.94 -15.18 3.21
C ASP A 233 4.87 -14.11 2.61
N LEU A 234 4.67 -13.74 1.35
CA LEU A 234 5.47 -12.71 0.68
C LEU A 234 5.20 -11.31 1.26
N GLU A 235 3.94 -10.98 1.54
CA GLU A 235 3.59 -9.70 2.18
C GLU A 235 4.28 -9.58 3.55
N ARG A 236 4.20 -10.62 4.39
CA ARG A 236 4.85 -10.62 5.71
C ARG A 236 6.37 -10.41 5.61
N LYS A 237 7.04 -11.13 4.71
CA LYS A 237 8.48 -10.93 4.45
C LYS A 237 8.81 -9.48 4.06
N LEU A 238 8.00 -8.89 3.18
CA LEU A 238 8.20 -7.50 2.76
C LEU A 238 8.00 -6.51 3.90
N LEU A 239 6.96 -6.70 4.72
CA LEU A 239 6.66 -5.81 5.86
C LEU A 239 7.78 -5.87 6.90
N ILE A 240 8.28 -7.07 7.22
CA ILE A 240 9.44 -7.25 8.11
C ILE A 240 10.68 -6.54 7.54
N LYS A 241 10.94 -6.71 6.25
CA LYS A 241 12.06 -6.02 5.60
C LYS A 241 11.94 -4.50 5.73
N LYS A 242 10.77 -3.93 5.42
CA LYS A 242 10.53 -2.48 5.56
C LYS A 242 10.74 -1.99 7.00
N ALA A 243 10.27 -2.75 8.00
CA ALA A 243 10.46 -2.43 9.41
C ALA A 243 11.95 -2.46 9.81
N ASN A 244 12.70 -3.50 9.39
CA ASN A 244 14.14 -3.59 9.62
C ASN A 244 14.92 -2.46 8.94
N ASP A 245 14.52 -2.05 7.72
CA ASP A 245 15.13 -0.91 7.02
C ASP A 245 14.93 0.41 7.80
N LEU A 246 13.83 0.56 8.56
CA LEU A 246 13.60 1.71 9.43
C LEU A 246 14.41 1.63 10.73
N LEU A 247 14.54 0.44 11.35
CA LEU A 247 15.42 0.22 12.50
C LEU A 247 16.86 0.66 12.17
N ASN A 248 17.36 0.27 10.99
CA ASN A 248 18.70 0.65 10.51
C ASN A 248 18.86 2.16 10.23
N LYS A 249 17.76 2.93 10.22
CA LYS A 249 17.74 4.39 10.04
C LYS A 249 17.49 5.16 11.35
N GLY A 250 17.53 4.49 12.50
CA GLY A 250 17.37 5.11 13.81
C GLY A 250 15.90 5.30 14.24
N VAL A 251 14.98 4.49 13.71
CA VAL A 251 13.59 4.41 14.18
C VAL A 251 13.50 3.22 15.15
N LEU A 252 12.93 3.37 16.32
CA LEU A 252 12.67 2.28 17.24
C LEU A 252 11.31 1.64 16.93
N ILE A 253 11.30 0.36 16.54
CA ILE A 253 10.09 -0.43 16.35
C ILE A 253 10.10 -1.55 17.39
N ARG A 254 9.10 -1.59 18.28
CA ARG A 254 9.05 -2.53 19.41
C ARG A 254 8.85 -3.99 18.96
N ASP A 255 8.12 -4.19 17.86
CA ASP A 255 7.93 -5.52 17.28
C ASP A 255 7.73 -5.44 15.75
N VAL A 256 8.72 -5.88 15.00
CA VAL A 256 8.70 -5.87 13.53
C VAL A 256 7.66 -6.85 12.96
N MET A 257 7.29 -7.90 13.71
CA MET A 257 6.29 -8.88 13.29
C MET A 257 4.86 -8.34 13.42
N ARG A 258 4.65 -7.33 14.24
CA ARG A 258 3.35 -6.71 14.51
C ARG A 258 3.28 -5.25 14.06
N THR A 259 4.12 -4.87 13.10
CA THR A 259 4.10 -3.55 12.48
C THR A 259 3.85 -3.71 10.98
N ASP A 260 2.73 -3.19 10.48
CA ASP A 260 2.31 -3.31 9.09
C ASP A 260 2.55 -2.01 8.32
N ILE A 261 3.52 -2.03 7.39
CA ILE A 261 3.84 -0.88 6.53
C ILE A 261 3.31 -1.16 5.11
N LYS A 262 2.02 -0.87 4.90
CA LYS A 262 1.27 -1.14 3.66
C LYS A 262 1.26 0.07 2.72
N GLY A 263 2.40 0.72 2.53
CA GLY A 263 2.52 1.91 1.68
C GLY A 263 3.90 2.54 1.72
N ASP A 264 3.95 3.85 1.42
CA ASP A 264 5.15 4.68 1.50
C ASP A 264 5.21 5.37 2.87
N LEU A 265 5.95 4.79 3.79
CA LEU A 265 6.19 5.33 5.13
C LEU A 265 7.56 6.03 5.18
N LYS A 266 7.55 7.34 5.38
CA LYS A 266 8.76 8.16 5.58
C LYS A 266 8.83 8.59 7.03
N VAL A 267 9.88 8.18 7.72
CA VAL A 267 10.07 8.45 9.15
C VAL A 267 11.43 9.10 9.35
N GLN A 268 11.47 10.15 10.15
CA GLN A 268 12.73 10.73 10.62
C GLN A 268 13.29 9.90 11.78
N LYS A 269 14.54 10.17 12.18
CA LYS A 269 15.17 9.45 13.30
C LYS A 269 14.54 9.79 14.67
N ASP A 270 14.83 8.95 15.65
CA ASP A 270 14.33 9.07 17.01
C ASP A 270 12.79 9.01 17.12
N VAL A 271 12.14 8.34 16.18
CA VAL A 271 10.72 8.01 16.25
C VAL A 271 10.57 6.63 16.88
N GLU A 272 9.63 6.51 17.81
CA GLU A 272 9.27 5.24 18.44
C GLU A 272 7.91 4.77 17.96
N ILE A 273 7.83 3.51 17.54
CA ILE A 273 6.60 2.84 17.08
C ILE A 273 6.35 1.62 17.96
N ASP A 274 5.21 1.60 18.62
CA ASP A 274 4.78 0.49 19.46
C ASP A 274 4.10 -0.62 18.61
N ILE A 275 3.65 -1.68 19.28
CA ILE A 275 3.10 -2.89 18.64
C ILE A 275 1.76 -2.65 17.93
N ASN A 276 1.43 -3.50 16.97
CA ASN A 276 0.15 -3.52 16.24
C ASN A 276 -0.17 -2.21 15.49
N CYS A 277 0.84 -1.46 15.10
CA CYS A 277 0.64 -0.25 14.31
C CYS A 277 0.53 -0.56 12.82
N ILE A 278 -0.42 0.10 12.14
CA ILE A 278 -0.66 -0.06 10.70
C ILE A 278 -0.48 1.29 10.02
N PHE A 279 0.38 1.32 9.00
CA PHE A 279 0.64 2.47 8.16
C PHE A 279 0.22 2.16 6.72
N GLU A 280 -0.73 2.91 6.17
CA GLU A 280 -1.22 2.70 4.80
C GLU A 280 -1.05 3.94 3.93
N ASP A 281 -0.94 3.71 2.62
CA ASP A 281 -0.72 4.74 1.60
C ASP A 281 0.53 5.58 1.92
N LYS A 282 0.41 6.90 1.93
CA LYS A 282 1.53 7.82 2.13
C LYS A 282 1.49 8.44 3.53
N VAL A 283 2.40 8.03 4.39
CA VAL A 283 2.54 8.54 5.76
C VAL A 283 3.93 9.14 5.96
N THR A 284 3.98 10.33 6.57
CA THR A 284 5.25 10.97 6.96
C THR A 284 5.23 11.31 8.45
N ILE A 285 6.35 11.03 9.15
CA ILE A 285 6.47 11.22 10.60
C ILE A 285 7.76 11.99 10.90
N GLY A 286 7.63 13.09 11.61
CA GLY A 286 8.75 13.93 12.07
C GLY A 286 9.51 13.30 13.24
N SER A 287 10.71 13.81 13.52
CA SER A 287 11.62 13.31 14.55
C SER A 287 11.02 13.40 15.97
N ASN A 288 11.52 12.58 16.89
CA ASN A 288 11.13 12.53 18.30
C ASN A 288 9.63 12.26 18.53
N THR A 289 8.94 11.65 17.58
CA THR A 289 7.51 11.37 17.66
C THR A 289 7.30 9.95 18.18
N THR A 290 6.31 9.76 19.03
CA THR A 290 5.92 8.46 19.56
C THR A 290 4.56 8.04 19.02
N ILE A 291 4.46 6.79 18.54
CA ILE A 291 3.23 6.16 18.07
C ILE A 291 2.91 4.99 19.02
N GLY A 292 1.86 5.14 19.82
CA GLY A 292 1.38 4.13 20.74
C GLY A 292 0.78 2.91 20.03
N HIS A 293 0.58 1.84 20.78
CA HIS A 293 0.06 0.58 20.23
C HIS A 293 -1.34 0.70 19.61
N ASN A 294 -1.63 -0.21 18.67
CA ASN A 294 -2.92 -0.29 17.97
C ASN A 294 -3.31 0.99 17.21
N CYS A 295 -2.37 1.77 16.76
CA CYS A 295 -2.65 2.96 15.96
C CYS A 295 -2.77 2.62 14.47
N TYR A 296 -3.72 3.29 13.80
CA TYR A 296 -3.90 3.22 12.35
C TYR A 296 -3.69 4.60 11.72
N LEU A 297 -2.68 4.71 10.87
CA LEU A 297 -2.31 5.94 10.16
C LEU A 297 -2.39 5.74 8.66
N ASN A 298 -3.17 6.58 7.98
CA ASN A 298 -3.36 6.50 6.53
C ASN A 298 -3.35 7.90 5.91
N ARG A 299 -2.57 8.12 4.84
CA ARG A 299 -2.46 9.39 4.09
C ARG A 299 -2.34 10.61 4.99
N CYS A 300 -1.43 10.60 5.95
CA CYS A 300 -1.28 11.67 6.92
C CYS A 300 0.15 12.17 7.04
N LYS A 301 0.27 13.39 7.56
CA LYS A 301 1.55 14.02 7.90
C LYS A 301 1.56 14.31 9.40
N ILE A 302 2.55 13.79 10.09
CA ILE A 302 2.77 13.99 11.52
C ILE A 302 4.04 14.82 11.70
N GLY A 303 3.96 15.88 12.49
CA GLY A 303 5.08 16.76 12.82
C GLY A 303 6.11 16.13 13.74
N LYS A 304 6.96 16.98 14.32
CA LYS A 304 8.01 16.60 15.29
C LYS A 304 7.47 16.64 16.71
N ASN A 305 8.09 15.85 17.59
CA ASN A 305 7.73 15.80 19.03
C ASN A 305 6.24 15.50 19.29
N VAL A 306 5.59 14.75 18.41
CA VAL A 306 4.15 14.44 18.52
C VAL A 306 3.97 13.16 19.34
N HIS A 307 2.96 13.16 20.19
CA HIS A 307 2.55 11.97 20.94
C HIS A 307 1.21 11.45 20.44
N ILE A 308 1.24 10.41 19.61
CA ILE A 308 0.04 9.66 19.21
C ILE A 308 -0.17 8.55 20.23
N LYS A 309 -1.19 8.72 21.09
CA LYS A 309 -1.53 7.76 22.14
C LYS A 309 -2.24 6.51 21.59
N PRO A 310 -2.27 5.41 22.36
CA PRO A 310 -2.82 4.14 21.90
C PRO A 310 -4.25 4.21 21.30
N ASN A 311 -4.55 3.26 20.38
CA ASN A 311 -5.87 3.10 19.77
C ASN A 311 -6.37 4.33 19.00
N THR A 312 -5.46 5.12 18.46
CA THR A 312 -5.78 6.34 17.70
C THR A 312 -5.83 6.05 16.19
N ILE A 313 -6.84 6.61 15.51
CA ILE A 313 -7.02 6.49 14.06
C ILE A 313 -6.82 7.85 13.42
N ILE A 314 -5.86 7.96 12.49
CA ILE A 314 -5.59 9.19 11.74
C ILE A 314 -5.67 8.90 10.24
N PHE A 315 -6.57 9.58 9.55
CA PHE A 315 -6.81 9.40 8.13
C PHE A 315 -6.90 10.73 7.40
N GLY A 316 -6.04 10.95 6.39
CA GLY A 316 -6.11 12.12 5.51
C GLY A 316 -5.91 13.47 6.23
N ALA A 317 -5.07 13.52 7.26
CA ALA A 317 -4.92 14.68 8.14
C ALA A 317 -3.46 15.17 8.23
N THR A 318 -3.29 16.40 8.70
CA THR A 318 -2.00 16.98 9.02
C THR A 318 -1.96 17.34 10.51
N ILE A 319 -0.97 16.83 11.23
CA ILE A 319 -0.74 17.08 12.65
C ILE A 319 0.54 17.92 12.76
N GLY A 320 0.46 19.09 13.37
CA GLY A 320 1.58 19.98 13.63
C GLY A 320 2.55 19.45 14.68
N ASP A 321 3.57 20.21 14.98
CA ASP A 321 4.60 19.84 15.95
C ASP A 321 4.05 19.92 17.39
N ASN A 322 4.61 19.12 18.29
CA ASN A 322 4.31 19.06 19.73
C ASN A 322 2.84 18.72 20.06
N CYS A 323 2.08 18.17 19.13
CA CYS A 323 0.69 17.80 19.36
C CYS A 323 0.57 16.53 20.20
N ILE A 324 -0.53 16.43 20.94
CA ILE A 324 -0.91 15.22 21.67
C ILE A 324 -2.25 14.74 21.11
N VAL A 325 -2.31 13.50 20.61
CA VAL A 325 -3.51 12.94 19.98
C VAL A 325 -3.85 11.58 20.60
N GLY A 326 -5.07 11.44 21.11
CA GLY A 326 -5.56 10.21 21.73
C GLY A 326 -5.46 10.20 23.27
N PRO A 327 -5.68 9.03 23.89
CA PRO A 327 -5.99 7.75 23.25
C PRO A 327 -7.42 7.71 22.67
N TYR A 328 -7.70 6.71 21.81
CA TYR A 328 -9.04 6.54 21.19
C TYR A 328 -9.55 7.78 20.43
N ALA A 329 -8.67 8.58 19.88
CA ALA A 329 -9.05 9.72 19.03
C ALA A 329 -9.24 9.27 17.58
N ARG A 330 -10.19 9.90 16.87
CA ARG A 330 -10.43 9.69 15.45
C ARG A 330 -10.24 10.99 14.68
N ILE A 331 -9.15 11.09 13.94
CA ILE A 331 -8.84 12.25 13.09
C ILE A 331 -9.16 11.89 11.65
N ARG A 332 -10.11 12.62 11.06
CA ARG A 332 -10.67 12.33 9.73
C ARG A 332 -10.10 13.25 8.65
N PRO A 333 -10.36 12.92 7.35
CA PRO A 333 -9.85 13.69 6.23
C PRO A 333 -10.21 15.19 6.30
N GLY A 334 -9.26 16.02 5.80
CA GLY A 334 -9.41 17.48 5.81
C GLY A 334 -9.07 18.15 7.14
N THR A 335 -8.67 17.39 8.15
CA THR A 335 -8.31 17.94 9.46
C THR A 335 -6.87 18.42 9.50
N VAL A 336 -6.67 19.59 10.08
CA VAL A 336 -5.37 20.19 10.37
C VAL A 336 -5.29 20.54 11.86
N LEU A 337 -4.39 19.91 12.60
CA LEU A 337 -4.00 20.36 13.94
C LEU A 337 -2.77 21.25 13.82
N LYS A 338 -2.83 22.46 14.34
CA LYS A 338 -1.67 23.34 14.45
C LYS A 338 -0.80 22.93 15.63
N ASN A 339 0.38 23.53 15.75
CA ASN A 339 1.35 23.15 16.77
C ASN A 339 0.77 23.24 18.19
N ASP A 340 1.20 22.33 19.07
CA ASP A 340 0.83 22.27 20.48
C ASP A 340 -0.66 21.98 20.73
N ALA A 341 -1.44 21.62 19.69
CA ALA A 341 -2.84 21.27 19.86
C ALA A 341 -3.00 19.90 20.54
N GLN A 342 -4.06 19.76 21.34
CA GLN A 342 -4.37 18.53 22.04
C GLN A 342 -5.77 18.04 21.68
N VAL A 343 -5.85 16.79 21.21
CA VAL A 343 -7.10 16.09 20.93
C VAL A 343 -7.10 14.80 21.72
N GLY A 344 -7.95 14.71 22.73
CA GLY A 344 -7.92 13.62 23.71
C GLY A 344 -8.83 12.44 23.39
N ASN A 345 -9.25 11.73 24.45
CA ASN A 345 -9.93 10.46 24.31
C ASN A 345 -11.39 10.60 23.86
N PHE A 346 -11.78 9.67 22.98
CA PHE A 346 -13.11 9.63 22.36
C PHE A 346 -13.52 10.95 21.67
N VAL A 347 -12.53 11.64 21.11
CA VAL A 347 -12.77 12.85 20.32
C VAL A 347 -12.67 12.52 18.85
N GLU A 348 -13.70 12.92 18.10
CA GLU A 348 -13.66 12.83 16.63
C GLU A 348 -13.54 14.23 16.03
N VAL A 349 -12.54 14.43 15.16
CA VAL A 349 -12.33 15.69 14.40
C VAL A 349 -12.40 15.39 12.91
N LYS A 350 -13.23 16.15 12.18
CA LYS A 350 -13.45 15.98 10.75
C LYS A 350 -13.45 17.31 10.02
N ASN A 351 -12.67 17.39 8.93
CA ASN A 351 -12.65 18.55 8.03
C ASN A 351 -12.60 19.90 8.79
N SER A 352 -11.68 19.99 9.77
CA SER A 352 -11.59 21.11 10.69
C SER A 352 -10.16 21.56 10.91
N THR A 353 -9.98 22.84 11.16
CA THR A 353 -8.69 23.40 11.58
C THR A 353 -8.73 23.67 13.08
N ILE A 354 -7.80 23.07 13.82
CA ILE A 354 -7.62 23.27 15.25
C ILE A 354 -6.38 24.12 15.47
N GLY A 355 -6.57 25.31 16.02
CA GLY A 355 -5.51 26.29 16.25
C GLY A 355 -4.50 25.85 17.30
N SER A 356 -3.38 26.54 17.34
CA SER A 356 -2.27 26.22 18.24
C SER A 356 -2.68 26.29 19.70
N ARG A 357 -2.18 25.35 20.54
CA ARG A 357 -2.45 25.23 21.98
C ARG A 357 -3.92 25.03 22.35
N THR A 358 -4.78 24.78 21.36
CA THR A 358 -6.21 24.48 21.58
C THR A 358 -6.36 23.06 22.10
N LYS A 359 -7.22 22.88 23.09
CA LYS A 359 -7.44 21.62 23.81
C LYS A 359 -8.89 21.14 23.64
N ILE A 360 -9.02 19.90 23.14
CA ILE A 360 -10.29 19.17 22.97
C ILE A 360 -10.07 17.77 23.56
N ASN A 361 -10.20 17.63 24.88
CA ASN A 361 -9.60 16.46 25.52
C ASN A 361 -10.57 15.29 25.78
N HIS A 362 -11.91 15.50 25.64
CA HIS A 362 -12.87 14.48 26.09
C HIS A 362 -14.15 14.46 25.26
N LEU A 363 -14.56 13.26 24.78
CA LEU A 363 -15.92 12.92 24.36
C LEU A 363 -16.59 13.94 23.40
N SER A 364 -15.88 14.53 22.46
CA SER A 364 -16.39 15.63 21.64
C SER A 364 -16.40 15.28 20.16
N TYR A 365 -17.35 15.88 19.41
CA TYR A 365 -17.36 15.86 17.96
C TYR A 365 -17.13 17.27 17.40
N ILE A 366 -16.08 17.45 16.64
CA ILE A 366 -15.72 18.71 15.96
C ILE A 366 -15.68 18.45 14.45
N GLY A 367 -16.74 18.87 13.77
CA GLY A 367 -16.88 18.70 12.32
C GLY A 367 -17.12 20.02 11.60
N ASP A 368 -16.49 20.18 10.43
CA ASP A 368 -16.60 21.34 9.56
C ASP A 368 -16.40 22.67 10.35
N ALA A 369 -15.31 22.76 11.16
CA ALA A 369 -15.09 23.85 12.10
C ALA A 369 -13.71 24.49 11.95
N GLU A 370 -13.63 25.78 12.31
CA GLU A 370 -12.39 26.53 12.46
C GLU A 370 -12.25 27.02 13.90
N LEU A 371 -11.28 26.45 14.62
CA LEU A 371 -10.93 26.85 15.97
C LEU A 371 -9.63 27.66 15.95
N GLY A 372 -9.67 28.85 16.56
CA GLY A 372 -8.48 29.68 16.80
C GLY A 372 -7.51 29.06 17.79
N ALA A 373 -6.49 29.83 18.18
CA ALA A 373 -5.52 29.40 19.19
C ALA A 373 -6.07 29.54 20.62
N ASP A 374 -5.47 28.76 21.55
CA ASP A 374 -5.72 28.91 23.00
C ASP A 374 -7.20 28.69 23.41
N ILE A 375 -7.90 27.81 22.74
CA ILE A 375 -9.28 27.45 23.06
C ILE A 375 -9.29 26.23 23.96
N ASN A 376 -10.16 26.26 24.97
CA ASN A 376 -10.48 25.06 25.75
C ASN A 376 -11.90 24.60 25.44
N VAL A 377 -12.05 23.38 24.92
CA VAL A 377 -13.34 22.75 24.65
C VAL A 377 -13.62 21.73 25.74
N GLY A 378 -14.71 21.93 26.49
CA GLY A 378 -15.17 21.06 27.55
C GLY A 378 -15.66 19.69 27.00
N ALA A 379 -15.80 18.74 27.91
CA ALA A 379 -16.25 17.39 27.55
C ALA A 379 -17.67 17.37 26.95
N GLY A 380 -17.91 16.49 25.97
CA GLY A 380 -19.22 16.29 25.40
C GLY A 380 -19.71 17.43 24.48
N CYS A 381 -18.81 18.26 23.96
CA CYS A 381 -19.15 19.33 23.03
C CYS A 381 -19.33 18.80 21.62
N ILE A 382 -20.34 19.35 20.93
CA ILE A 382 -20.71 18.93 19.58
C ILE A 382 -20.91 20.17 18.67
N THR A 383 -20.23 20.17 17.52
CA THR A 383 -20.60 21.05 16.41
C THR A 383 -21.71 20.40 15.59
N CYS A 384 -22.92 20.93 15.63
CA CYS A 384 -24.05 20.44 14.87
C CYS A 384 -23.98 21.02 13.44
N ASN A 385 -23.15 20.39 12.61
CA ASN A 385 -22.72 20.94 11.32
C ASN A 385 -23.61 20.52 10.12
N TYR A 386 -24.68 19.74 10.33
CA TYR A 386 -25.52 19.20 9.27
C TYR A 386 -26.99 19.37 9.62
N ASP A 387 -27.78 19.93 8.71
CA ASP A 387 -29.23 20.21 8.89
C ASP A 387 -30.16 19.17 8.26
N GLY A 388 -29.58 18.12 7.65
CA GLY A 388 -30.31 17.11 6.87
C GLY A 388 -30.08 17.23 5.38
N GLU A 389 -29.71 18.41 4.87
CA GLU A 389 -29.45 18.68 3.44
C GLU A 389 -28.04 19.19 3.21
N LYS A 390 -27.56 20.17 4.00
CA LYS A 390 -26.31 20.87 3.83
C LYS A 390 -25.46 20.87 5.08
N LYS A 391 -24.16 21.10 4.88
CA LYS A 391 -23.19 21.27 5.96
C LYS A 391 -22.85 22.73 6.12
N TYR A 392 -22.75 23.17 7.37
CA TYR A 392 -22.42 24.51 7.74
C TYR A 392 -21.20 24.55 8.66
N LYS A 393 -20.56 25.68 8.71
CA LYS A 393 -19.31 25.88 9.43
C LYS A 393 -19.54 26.45 10.83
N THR A 394 -18.82 25.94 11.80
CA THR A 394 -18.67 26.54 13.13
C THR A 394 -17.33 27.28 13.20
N ILE A 395 -17.33 28.51 13.65
CA ILE A 395 -16.12 29.32 13.87
C ILE A 395 -16.00 29.62 15.36
N ILE A 396 -14.86 29.28 15.96
CA ILE A 396 -14.56 29.63 17.35
C ILE A 396 -13.27 30.46 17.34
N GLU A 397 -13.38 31.74 17.68
CA GLU A 397 -12.22 32.62 17.72
C GLU A 397 -11.33 32.36 18.93
N ALA A 398 -10.07 32.80 18.85
CA ALA A 398 -9.04 32.50 19.85
C ALA A 398 -9.41 32.90 21.30
N ASN A 399 -8.77 32.23 22.25
CA ASN A 399 -8.90 32.48 23.69
C ASN A 399 -10.32 32.24 24.26
N SER A 400 -11.16 31.45 23.57
CA SER A 400 -12.52 31.16 23.99
C SER A 400 -12.58 29.91 24.86
N PHE A 401 -13.55 29.86 25.75
CA PHE A 401 -13.83 28.71 26.61
C PHE A 401 -15.23 28.14 26.29
N ILE A 402 -15.29 26.90 25.88
CA ILE A 402 -16.53 26.19 25.58
C ILE A 402 -16.87 25.22 26.72
N GLY A 403 -17.90 25.50 27.48
CA GLY A 403 -18.33 24.69 28.62
C GLY A 403 -18.77 23.28 28.21
N SER A 404 -18.62 22.30 29.09
CA SER A 404 -18.98 20.91 28.84
C SER A 404 -20.44 20.73 28.43
N GLY A 405 -20.71 19.77 27.52
CA GLY A 405 -22.03 19.47 27.04
C GLY A 405 -22.64 20.52 26.09
N THR A 406 -21.84 21.46 25.61
CA THR A 406 -22.28 22.51 24.68
C THR A 406 -22.59 21.93 23.29
N ARG A 407 -23.68 22.36 22.69
CA ARG A 407 -24.03 22.13 21.29
C ARG A 407 -23.94 23.44 20.51
N LEU A 408 -23.12 23.47 19.48
CA LEU A 408 -22.93 24.63 18.60
C LEU A 408 -23.67 24.34 17.28
N VAL A 409 -24.84 24.96 17.09
CA VAL A 409 -25.66 24.73 15.89
C VAL A 409 -25.16 25.64 14.77
N ALA A 410 -24.52 25.04 13.81
CA ALA A 410 -23.93 25.77 12.67
C ALA A 410 -25.01 26.21 11.66
N PRO A 411 -24.82 27.37 10.96
CA PRO A 411 -23.67 28.25 11.05
C PRO A 411 -23.65 29.07 12.34
N VAL A 412 -22.53 29.12 13.05
CA VAL A 412 -22.38 29.90 14.27
C VAL A 412 -20.94 30.36 14.46
N LYS A 413 -20.77 31.58 14.91
CA LYS A 413 -19.49 32.19 15.26
C LYS A 413 -19.42 32.51 16.75
N ILE A 414 -18.42 31.98 17.42
CA ILE A 414 -18.09 32.30 18.82
C ILE A 414 -16.99 33.36 18.82
N GLY A 415 -17.28 34.54 19.34
CA GLY A 415 -16.36 35.67 19.32
C GLY A 415 -15.15 35.43 20.23
N LYS A 416 -14.06 36.15 19.93
CA LYS A 416 -12.77 36.03 20.62
C LYS A 416 -12.89 36.23 22.13
N GLY A 417 -12.33 35.32 22.94
CA GLY A 417 -12.35 35.42 24.39
C GLY A 417 -13.70 35.14 25.03
N SER A 418 -14.69 34.61 24.29
CA SER A 418 -16.01 34.27 24.82
C SER A 418 -15.97 33.06 25.74
N TYR A 419 -16.84 33.09 26.72
CA TYR A 419 -17.16 31.96 27.60
C TYR A 419 -18.56 31.43 27.30
N ILE A 420 -18.67 30.16 26.96
CA ILE A 420 -19.95 29.50 26.77
C ILE A 420 -20.22 28.63 28.00
N ALA A 421 -21.35 28.87 28.67
CA ALA A 421 -21.74 28.12 29.86
C ALA A 421 -22.01 26.64 29.53
N ALA A 422 -21.65 25.75 30.44
CA ALA A 422 -21.87 24.29 30.26
C ALA A 422 -23.37 23.99 30.00
N GLY A 423 -23.63 22.99 29.16
CA GLY A 423 -24.96 22.55 28.75
C GLY A 423 -25.71 23.53 27.83
N SER A 424 -25.05 24.51 27.28
CA SER A 424 -25.66 25.49 26.36
C SER A 424 -25.91 24.90 24.97
N THR A 425 -27.05 25.29 24.34
CA THR A 425 -27.30 25.08 22.91
C THR A 425 -27.26 26.41 22.19
N VAL A 426 -26.14 26.72 21.55
CA VAL A 426 -25.88 28.03 20.92
C VAL A 426 -26.29 27.98 19.46
N THR A 427 -27.23 28.84 19.08
CA THR A 427 -27.85 28.89 17.74
C THR A 427 -27.62 30.22 17.02
N LYS A 428 -26.99 31.19 17.67
CA LYS A 428 -26.65 32.50 17.12
C LYS A 428 -25.23 32.90 17.50
N ASP A 429 -24.65 33.77 16.73
CA ASP A 429 -23.30 34.30 16.98
C ASP A 429 -23.22 34.91 18.39
N THR A 430 -22.04 34.73 19.02
CA THR A 430 -21.82 35.32 20.35
C THR A 430 -20.82 36.47 20.26
N PRO A 431 -21.00 37.52 21.09
CA PRO A 431 -20.03 38.59 21.15
C PRO A 431 -18.70 38.10 21.71
N GLY A 432 -17.61 38.83 21.41
CA GLY A 432 -16.29 38.59 21.97
C GLY A 432 -16.09 39.35 23.30
N GLY A 433 -14.80 39.56 23.65
CA GLY A 433 -14.43 40.48 24.74
C GLY A 433 -14.73 39.98 26.16
N GLY A 434 -14.62 38.65 26.40
CA GLY A 434 -14.81 38.10 27.75
C GLY A 434 -16.30 37.87 28.13
N SER A 435 -17.21 37.94 27.17
CA SER A 435 -18.66 37.74 27.41
C SER A 435 -18.97 36.34 27.82
N LEU A 436 -19.90 36.13 28.75
CA LEU A 436 -20.48 34.84 29.11
C LEU A 436 -21.82 34.67 28.41
N THR A 437 -21.93 33.63 27.56
CA THR A 437 -23.19 33.24 26.90
C THR A 437 -23.77 32.03 27.60
N ILE A 438 -25.04 32.13 28.02
CA ILE A 438 -25.82 31.07 28.65
C ILE A 438 -27.05 30.80 27.80
N ALA A 439 -27.14 29.60 27.21
CA ALA A 439 -28.20 29.19 26.32
C ALA A 439 -28.78 27.80 26.73
N ARG A 440 -29.37 27.77 27.91
CA ARG A 440 -29.98 26.56 28.51
C ARG A 440 -31.22 26.90 29.33
N SER A 441 -32.12 25.94 29.52
CA SER A 441 -33.33 26.09 30.32
C SER A 441 -33.02 26.43 31.77
N LYS A 442 -33.88 27.24 32.42
CA LYS A 442 -33.82 27.46 33.85
C LYS A 442 -34.14 26.17 34.59
N GLN A 443 -33.35 25.86 35.60
CA GLN A 443 -33.55 24.64 36.40
C GLN A 443 -34.88 24.73 37.14
N VAL A 444 -35.66 23.67 37.08
CA VAL A 444 -36.89 23.48 37.88
C VAL A 444 -36.74 22.20 38.68
N SER A 445 -36.98 22.30 40.00
CA SER A 445 -37.02 21.16 40.89
C SER A 445 -38.46 20.92 41.38
N ILE A 446 -38.94 19.69 41.20
CA ILE A 446 -40.28 19.30 41.67
C ILE A 446 -40.13 18.50 42.97
N PRO A 447 -40.48 19.07 44.12
CA PRO A 447 -40.39 18.38 45.38
C PRO A 447 -41.30 17.16 45.43
N ARG A 448 -40.87 16.11 46.09
CA ARG A 448 -41.64 14.87 46.29
C ARG A 448 -42.16 14.22 44.99
N TRP A 449 -41.44 14.40 43.85
CA TRP A 449 -41.81 13.78 42.60
C TRP A 449 -41.77 12.24 42.73
N LYS A 450 -42.91 11.56 42.44
CA LYS A 450 -43.02 10.10 42.45
C LYS A 450 -43.16 9.59 41.02
N SER A 451 -42.29 8.65 40.62
CA SER A 451 -42.39 7.96 39.33
C SER A 451 -43.72 7.14 39.28
N LYS A 452 -44.35 7.06 38.10
CA LYS A 452 -45.53 6.21 37.88
C LYS A 452 -45.28 4.73 38.19
N ALA A 453 -44.04 4.30 38.10
CA ALA A 453 -43.60 2.92 38.40
C ALA A 453 -43.73 2.54 39.92
N THR A 454 -43.79 3.51 40.81
CA THR A 454 -43.96 3.26 42.25
C THR A 454 -45.39 3.13 42.70
N LYS A 455 -46.40 3.31 41.83
CA LYS A 455 -47.83 3.16 42.13
C LYS A 455 -48.35 1.71 42.08
N GLY A 456 -47.51 0.75 41.73
CA GLY A 456 -47.88 -0.67 41.54
C GLY A 456 -47.36 -1.66 42.60
N LYS A 457 -46.80 -1.19 43.72
CA LYS A 457 -46.42 -2.07 44.83
C LYS A 457 -47.17 -1.63 46.09
N LYS A 458 -48.41 -2.15 46.26
CA LYS A 458 -49.03 -2.40 47.54
C LYS A 458 -48.94 -3.88 47.85
#